data_f49679a6896ab31469de3a6383211612
#
_entry.id   f49679a6896ab31469de3a6383211612
#
_cell.length_a   1.000
_cell.length_b   1.000
_cell.length_c   1.000
_cell.angle_alpha   90.00
_cell.angle_beta   90.00
_cell.angle_gamma   90.00
#
_symmetry.space_group_name_H-M   'P 1'
#
loop_
_entity.id
_entity.type
_entity.pdbx_description
1 polymer ?
#
loop_
_entity_poly.entity_id
_entity_poly.type
_entity_poly.pdbx_seq_one_letter_code
_entity_poly.pdbx_strand_id
1 'polypeptide(L)'
;MLFDGFRLECIAVRGGSIRLRRGGSAPPLLVLHGNPQTHAMWHKVAPALARRFTVICPDLRGYGGSLKPEATADHAAYAKRVMARDMVEVMEHLGHRRFFVAGHDRGARVAHRLAIDHPERVR
;
A
#
# COMPACT_ATOMS: atom_id res chain seq x y z
N MET A 1 -13.53 12.14 13.01
CA MET A 1 -12.69 12.26 11.82
C MET A 1 -12.37 10.91 11.23
N LEU A 2 -12.12 10.87 9.94
CA LEU A 2 -11.64 9.67 9.28
C LEU A 2 -10.23 9.35 9.78
N PHE A 3 -9.92 8.07 9.95
CA PHE A 3 -8.58 7.64 10.35
C PHE A 3 -8.07 8.23 11.67
N ASP A 4 -8.94 8.35 12.67
CA ASP A 4 -8.51 8.77 14.01
C ASP A 4 -7.38 7.88 14.51
N GLY A 5 -6.32 8.50 15.03
CA GLY A 5 -5.15 7.80 15.52
C GLY A 5 -4.14 7.38 14.44
N PHE A 6 -4.44 7.67 13.16
CA PHE A 6 -3.54 7.37 12.06
C PHE A 6 -2.68 8.57 11.71
N ARG A 7 -1.45 8.31 11.29
CA ARG A 7 -0.54 9.32 10.75
C ARG A 7 -0.62 9.34 9.24
N LEU A 8 -0.57 10.53 8.66
CA LEU A 8 -0.40 10.71 7.22
C LEU A 8 1.08 10.88 6.93
N GLU A 9 1.63 10.04 6.07
CA GLU A 9 3.07 10.04 5.75
C GLU A 9 3.28 9.91 4.25
N CYS A 10 4.43 10.40 3.77
CA CYS A 10 4.89 10.17 2.40
C CYS A 10 6.24 9.45 2.49
N ILE A 11 6.32 8.27 1.88
CA ILE A 11 7.49 7.42 1.94
C ILE A 11 8.15 7.38 0.57
N ALA A 12 9.46 7.64 0.52
CA ALA A 12 10.20 7.62 -0.73
C ALA A 12 10.28 6.21 -1.30
N VAL A 13 10.03 6.11 -2.60
CA VAL A 13 10.20 4.89 -3.38
C VAL A 13 10.95 5.27 -4.66
N ARG A 14 11.28 4.30 -5.48
CA ARG A 14 11.95 4.58 -6.75
C ARG A 14 11.07 5.46 -7.62
N GLY A 15 11.58 6.64 -7.98
CA GLY A 15 10.92 7.58 -8.88
C GLY A 15 9.95 8.55 -8.25
N GLY A 16 9.76 8.52 -6.93
CA GLY A 16 8.85 9.44 -6.27
C GLY A 16 8.54 9.06 -4.84
N SER A 17 7.28 9.22 -4.45
CA SER A 17 6.86 8.86 -3.10
C SER A 17 5.47 8.23 -3.11
N ILE A 18 5.19 7.46 -2.06
CA ILE A 18 3.88 6.87 -1.79
C ILE A 18 3.31 7.58 -0.56
N ARG A 19 2.10 8.10 -0.72
CA ARG A 19 1.35 8.70 0.38
C ARG A 19 0.55 7.61 1.07
N LEU A 20 0.58 7.59 2.40
CA LEU A 20 -0.14 6.58 3.16
C LEU A 20 -0.61 7.10 4.51
N ARG A 21 -1.54 6.36 5.10
CA ARG A 21 -1.90 6.52 6.50
C ARG A 21 -1.52 5.26 7.25
N ARG A 22 -1.00 5.43 8.45
CA ARG A 22 -0.52 4.33 9.28
C ARG A 22 -1.02 4.48 10.71
N GLY A 23 -1.55 3.40 11.27
CA GLY A 23 -2.01 3.39 12.66
C GLY A 23 -1.95 2.00 13.26
N GLY A 24 -1.98 1.95 14.60
CA GLY A 24 -1.87 0.70 15.34
C GLY A 24 -0.44 0.37 15.76
N SER A 25 -0.27 -0.69 16.54
CA SER A 25 1.04 -1.07 17.11
C SER A 25 1.18 -2.58 17.30
N ALA A 26 0.76 -3.36 16.32
CA ALA A 26 0.74 -4.82 16.33
C ALA A 26 1.34 -5.33 15.02
N PRO A 27 1.24 -6.61 14.67
CA PRO A 27 1.79 -7.09 13.40
C PRO A 27 1.30 -6.27 12.20
N PRO A 28 2.16 -6.00 11.20
CA PRO A 28 1.82 -5.12 10.08
C PRO A 28 0.85 -5.77 9.09
N LEU A 29 -0.15 -4.99 8.68
CA LEU A 29 -1.13 -5.35 7.65
C LEU A 29 -1.18 -4.24 6.61
N LEU A 30 -0.84 -4.58 5.39
CA LEU A 30 -0.90 -3.69 4.24
C LEU A 30 -2.24 -3.87 3.54
N VAL A 31 -3.01 -2.78 3.36
CA VAL A 31 -4.32 -2.83 2.70
C VAL A 31 -4.30 -1.99 1.43
N LEU A 32 -4.62 -2.61 0.30
CA LEU A 32 -4.48 -2.02 -1.03
C LEU A 32 -5.84 -1.78 -1.69
N HIS A 33 -6.10 -0.52 -2.05
CA HIS A 33 -7.35 -0.09 -2.65
C HIS A 33 -7.47 -0.48 -4.12
N GLY A 34 -8.67 -0.31 -4.67
CA GLY A 34 -8.96 -0.56 -6.08
C GLY A 34 -9.05 0.71 -6.92
N ASN A 35 -9.45 0.54 -8.16
CA ASN A 35 -9.67 1.61 -9.12
C ASN A 35 -11.17 1.95 -9.16
N PRO A 36 -11.56 3.20 -9.10
CA PRO A 36 -10.79 4.47 -9.09
C PRO A 36 -10.65 5.06 -7.68
N GLN A 37 -10.32 4.27 -6.70
CA GLN A 37 -10.30 4.65 -5.30
C GLN A 37 -8.94 5.19 -4.86
N THR A 38 -8.85 5.54 -3.58
CA THR A 38 -7.62 5.89 -2.88
C THR A 38 -7.59 5.14 -1.55
N HIS A 39 -6.55 5.36 -0.74
CA HIS A 39 -6.46 4.76 0.58
C HIS A 39 -7.70 5.07 1.44
N ALA A 40 -8.40 6.16 1.15
CA ALA A 40 -9.57 6.60 1.92
C ALA A 40 -10.71 5.60 1.90
N MET A 41 -10.76 4.67 0.95
CA MET A 41 -11.79 3.63 0.92
C MET A 41 -11.80 2.77 2.20
N TRP A 42 -10.67 2.72 2.90
CA TRP A 42 -10.52 1.90 4.09
C TRP A 42 -10.97 2.59 5.38
N HIS A 43 -11.47 3.83 5.30
CA HIS A 43 -11.74 4.66 6.48
C HIS A 43 -12.70 4.05 7.50
N LYS A 44 -13.61 3.20 7.06
CA LYS A 44 -14.59 2.57 7.96
C LYS A 44 -14.02 1.34 8.67
N VAL A 45 -13.09 0.63 8.04
CA VAL A 45 -12.57 -0.62 8.61
C VAL A 45 -11.20 -0.46 9.24
N ALA A 46 -10.38 0.49 8.78
CA ALA A 46 -9.02 0.66 9.27
C ALA A 46 -8.94 0.88 10.79
N PRO A 47 -9.76 1.73 11.40
CA PRO A 47 -9.71 1.91 12.85
C PRO A 47 -9.97 0.63 13.64
N ALA A 48 -10.88 -0.22 13.18
CA ALA A 48 -11.15 -1.51 13.84
C ALA A 48 -9.97 -2.47 13.65
N LEU A 49 -9.37 -2.50 12.47
CA LEU A 49 -8.20 -3.33 12.19
C LEU A 49 -6.99 -2.89 13.02
N ALA A 50 -6.86 -1.60 13.29
CA ALA A 50 -5.74 -1.05 14.07
C ALA A 50 -5.73 -1.53 15.53
N ARG A 51 -6.79 -2.15 16.00
CA ARG A 51 -6.82 -2.77 17.32
C ARG A 51 -5.97 -4.04 17.36
N ARG A 52 -5.74 -4.68 16.21
CA ARG A 52 -5.03 -5.96 16.10
C ARG A 52 -3.81 -5.92 15.22
N PHE A 53 -3.68 -4.88 14.40
CA PHE A 53 -2.60 -4.74 13.42
C PHE A 53 -2.03 -3.34 13.45
N THR A 54 -0.80 -3.21 12.96
CA THR A 54 -0.32 -1.93 12.45
C THR A 54 -0.82 -1.87 11.02
N VAL A 55 -1.80 -1.00 10.76
CA VAL A 55 -2.47 -0.94 9.45
C VAL A 55 -1.78 0.13 8.60
N ILE A 56 -1.38 -0.25 7.40
CA ILE A 56 -0.76 0.65 6.42
C ILE A 56 -1.70 0.76 5.22
N CYS A 57 -2.20 1.97 4.96
CA CYS A 57 -3.16 2.27 3.90
C CYS A 57 -2.53 3.22 2.89
N PRO A 58 -1.80 2.72 1.87
CA PRO A 58 -1.20 3.58 0.87
C PRO A 58 -2.15 3.94 -0.26
N ASP A 59 -1.87 5.07 -0.92
CA ASP A 59 -2.37 5.33 -2.26
C ASP A 59 -1.44 4.63 -3.23
N LEU A 60 -1.97 3.76 -4.07
CA LEU A 60 -1.16 3.08 -5.08
C LEU A 60 -0.61 4.09 -6.09
N ARG A 61 0.49 3.74 -6.74
CA ARG A 61 1.07 4.52 -7.84
C ARG A 61 -0.03 4.89 -8.83
N GLY A 62 -0.10 6.17 -9.19
CA GLY A 62 -1.12 6.70 -10.09
C GLY A 62 -2.40 7.19 -9.40
N TYR A 63 -2.49 7.05 -8.08
CA TYR A 63 -3.70 7.39 -7.31
C TYR A 63 -3.39 8.37 -6.17
N GLY A 64 -4.41 9.13 -5.81
CA GLY A 64 -4.36 10.01 -4.63
C GLY A 64 -3.15 10.92 -4.59
N GLY A 65 -2.42 10.88 -3.49
CA GLY A 65 -1.22 11.70 -3.28
C GLY A 65 0.09 11.02 -3.62
N SER A 66 0.05 9.82 -4.22
CA SER A 66 1.26 9.10 -4.62
C SER A 66 1.76 9.52 -5.99
N LEU A 67 2.99 9.09 -6.34
CA LEU A 67 3.61 9.43 -7.62
C LEU A 67 2.73 9.02 -8.81
N LYS A 68 2.79 9.82 -9.88
CA LYS A 68 2.00 9.61 -11.10
C LYS A 68 2.90 9.71 -12.33
N PRO A 69 3.78 8.72 -12.55
CA PRO A 69 4.63 8.73 -13.72
C PRO A 69 3.80 8.65 -15.01
N GLU A 70 4.34 9.21 -16.09
CA GLU A 70 3.69 9.11 -17.38
C GLU A 70 3.64 7.66 -17.83
N ALA A 71 2.51 7.27 -18.44
CA ALA A 71 2.38 5.95 -19.03
C ALA A 71 3.25 5.87 -20.28
N THR A 72 3.97 4.76 -20.41
CA THR A 72 4.79 4.49 -21.58
C THR A 72 4.02 3.57 -22.55
N ALA A 73 4.53 3.43 -23.77
CA ALA A 73 3.88 2.60 -24.79
C ALA A 73 3.74 1.12 -24.34
N ASP A 74 4.69 0.64 -23.52
CA ASP A 74 4.66 -0.72 -22.99
C ASP A 74 3.94 -0.83 -21.64
N HIS A 75 3.42 0.29 -21.11
CA HIS A 75 2.72 0.38 -19.84
C HIS A 75 3.54 -0.09 -18.64
N ALA A 76 4.87 -0.15 -18.76
CA ALA A 76 5.74 -0.68 -17.71
C ALA A 76 5.65 0.11 -16.41
N ALA A 77 5.42 1.43 -16.50
CA ALA A 77 5.34 2.31 -15.33
C ALA A 77 4.21 1.93 -14.37
N TYR A 78 3.17 1.26 -14.86
CA TYR A 78 2.00 0.85 -14.07
C TYR A 78 1.81 -0.66 -14.04
N ALA A 79 2.84 -1.42 -14.36
CA ALA A 79 2.79 -2.87 -14.25
C ALA A 79 2.59 -3.30 -12.80
N LYS A 80 1.84 -4.37 -12.58
CA LYS A 80 1.55 -4.84 -11.22
C LYS A 80 2.82 -5.21 -10.45
N ARG A 81 3.84 -5.74 -11.15
CA ARG A 81 5.14 -6.05 -10.53
C ARG A 81 5.84 -4.80 -10.01
N VAL A 82 5.69 -3.66 -10.70
CA VAL A 82 6.28 -2.38 -10.29
C VAL A 82 5.52 -1.84 -9.08
N MET A 83 4.19 -1.92 -9.11
CA MET A 83 3.36 -1.49 -8.00
C MET A 83 3.61 -2.34 -6.75
N ALA A 84 3.82 -3.64 -6.93
CA ALA A 84 4.16 -4.54 -5.83
C ALA A 84 5.53 -4.17 -5.23
N ARG A 85 6.50 -3.83 -6.08
CA ARG A 85 7.82 -3.39 -5.61
C ARG A 85 7.73 -2.09 -4.81
N ASP A 86 6.88 -1.15 -5.23
CA ASP A 86 6.63 0.06 -4.43
C ASP A 86 6.24 -0.31 -3.00
N MET A 87 5.37 -1.30 -2.85
CA MET A 87 4.87 -1.71 -1.54
C MET A 87 5.96 -2.37 -0.69
N VAL A 88 6.84 -3.15 -1.31
CA VAL A 88 7.99 -3.74 -0.60
C VAL A 88 8.90 -2.61 -0.10
N GLU A 89 9.17 -1.61 -0.95
CA GLU A 89 10.01 -0.46 -0.56
C GLU A 89 9.40 0.32 0.58
N VAL A 90 8.07 0.56 0.54
CA VAL A 90 7.35 1.24 1.61
C VAL A 90 7.49 0.47 2.93
N MET A 91 7.21 -0.83 2.91
CA MET A 91 7.24 -1.63 4.12
C MET A 91 8.65 -1.76 4.69
N GLU A 92 9.67 -1.87 3.84
CA GLU A 92 11.06 -1.85 4.28
C GLU A 92 11.42 -0.54 4.97
N HIS A 93 11.00 0.58 4.38
CA HIS A 93 11.25 1.90 4.95
C HIS A 93 10.62 2.04 6.33
N LEU A 94 9.44 1.45 6.52
CA LEU A 94 8.73 1.47 7.80
C LEU A 94 9.25 0.43 8.80
N GLY A 95 10.20 -0.40 8.40
CA GLY A 95 10.80 -1.40 9.27
C GLY A 95 10.07 -2.73 9.33
N HIS A 96 9.19 -2.99 8.36
CA HIS A 96 8.41 -4.24 8.32
C HIS A 96 8.92 -5.16 7.23
N ARG A 97 9.71 -6.14 7.62
CA ARG A 97 10.28 -7.12 6.67
C ARG A 97 9.24 -8.11 6.18
N ARG A 98 8.32 -8.49 7.03
CA ARG A 98 7.22 -9.41 6.69
C ARG A 98 5.91 -8.81 7.16
N PHE A 99 4.86 -9.02 6.38
CA PHE A 99 3.57 -8.39 6.65
C PHE A 99 2.42 -9.18 6.02
N PHE A 100 1.23 -9.01 6.60
CA PHE A 100 0.00 -9.48 5.99
C PHE A 100 -0.41 -8.48 4.92
N VAL A 101 -1.09 -8.95 3.90
CA VAL A 101 -1.59 -8.07 2.83
C VAL A 101 -3.03 -8.42 2.50
N ALA A 102 -3.86 -7.40 2.30
CA ALA A 102 -5.21 -7.55 1.81
C ALA A 102 -5.41 -6.54 0.68
N GLY A 103 -6.16 -6.91 -0.34
CA GLY A 103 -6.39 -6.05 -1.48
C GLY A 103 -7.79 -6.16 -2.01
N HIS A 104 -8.23 -5.08 -2.68
CA HIS A 104 -9.54 -5.01 -3.32
C HIS A 104 -9.35 -4.59 -4.78
N ASP A 105 -10.02 -5.27 -5.71
CA ASP A 105 -10.00 -4.96 -7.14
C ASP A 105 -8.55 -4.92 -7.68
N ARG A 106 -8.09 -3.78 -8.16
CA ARG A 106 -6.73 -3.62 -8.66
C ARG A 106 -5.70 -3.85 -7.56
N GLY A 107 -6.02 -3.46 -6.32
CA GLY A 107 -5.19 -3.74 -5.17
C GLY A 107 -5.02 -5.23 -4.90
N ALA A 108 -6.06 -6.03 -5.17
CA ALA A 108 -5.96 -7.49 -5.06
C ALA A 108 -4.98 -8.06 -6.07
N ARG A 109 -4.92 -7.49 -7.27
CA ARG A 109 -3.95 -7.91 -8.30
C ARG A 109 -2.53 -7.57 -7.89
N VAL A 110 -2.33 -6.40 -7.28
CA VAL A 110 -1.02 -6.01 -6.74
C VAL A 110 -0.62 -6.94 -5.60
N ALA A 111 -1.55 -7.24 -4.69
CA ALA A 111 -1.31 -8.16 -3.58
C ALA A 111 -0.91 -9.55 -4.07
N HIS A 112 -1.60 -10.05 -5.10
CA HIS A 112 -1.30 -11.34 -5.71
C HIS A 112 0.12 -11.35 -6.30
N ARG A 113 0.46 -10.30 -7.05
CA ARG A 113 1.79 -10.18 -7.64
C ARG A 113 2.88 -10.06 -6.59
N LEU A 114 2.59 -9.35 -5.51
CA LEU A 114 3.52 -9.20 -4.39
C LEU A 114 3.80 -10.56 -3.74
N ALA A 115 2.78 -11.37 -3.53
CA ALA A 115 2.93 -12.70 -2.92
C ALA A 115 3.73 -13.64 -3.83
N ILE A 116 3.57 -13.54 -5.14
CA ILE A 116 4.31 -14.37 -6.11
C ILE A 116 5.78 -13.93 -6.20
N ASP A 117 6.01 -12.62 -6.34
CA ASP A 117 7.36 -12.10 -6.58
C ASP A 117 8.18 -11.96 -5.29
N HIS A 118 7.52 -11.78 -4.16
CA HIS A 118 8.17 -11.54 -2.87
C HIS A 118 7.60 -12.42 -1.76
N PRO A 119 7.61 -13.76 -1.95
CA PRO A 119 6.96 -14.67 -0.99
C PRO A 119 7.57 -14.58 0.42
N GLU A 120 8.84 -14.19 0.52
CA GLU A 120 9.52 -14.03 1.80
C GLU A 120 9.03 -12.81 2.59
N ARG A 121 8.26 -11.92 1.94
CA ARG A 121 7.73 -10.71 2.56
C ARG A 121 6.30 -10.87 3.07
N VAL A 122 5.56 -11.82 2.53
CA VAL A 122 4.14 -11.99 2.84
C VAL A 122 3.95 -13.09 3.88
N ARG A 123 3.12 -12.77 4.87
CA ARG A 123 2.81 -13.70 5.96
C ARG A 123 1.55 -14.50 5.67
#